data_db67482e864bef2c938bbba5ad1e25be
#
_entry.id   db67482e864bef2c938bbba5ad1e25be
#
_cell.length_a   1.000
_cell.length_b   1.000
_cell.length_c   1.000
_cell.angle_alpha   90.00
_cell.angle_beta   90.00
_cell.angle_gamma   90.00
#
_symmetry.space_group_name_H-M   'P 1'
#
loop_
_entity.id
_entity.type
_entity.pdbx_description
1 polymer ?
#
loop_
_entity_poly.entity_id
_entity_poly.type
_entity_poly.pdbx_seq_one_letter_code
_entity_poly.pdbx_strand_id
1 'polypeptide(L)'
;ADLFRMYTRYAELQGWKVEIMSESPSESGGYKEIICLIAGDRVYSRLKFEAGTHRVQRVPATETQGRIHTSAATVAVMPEAEEVDVEIRPEDLRIDIYRASGAGGQHVNKTESAVRITHLPTNTVVTCQDERSQHKNKARAMKVLASRILAAERERQNSELSADRKAQVGSGDRSERIRTYNYPQGRLTDH
;
A
#
# COMPACT_ATOMS: atom_id res chain seq x y z
N ALA A 1 15.57 -5.03 -14.89
CA ALA A 1 15.84 -3.87 -15.75
C ALA A 1 15.12 -4.00 -17.11
N ASP A 2 15.26 -5.12 -17.81
CA ASP A 2 14.72 -5.29 -19.17
C ASP A 2 13.20 -5.17 -19.24
N LEU A 3 12.47 -5.79 -18.32
CA LEU A 3 11.00 -5.68 -18.27
C LEU A 3 10.56 -4.24 -17.99
N PHE A 4 11.21 -3.57 -17.06
CA PHE A 4 10.90 -2.18 -16.78
C PHE A 4 11.12 -1.27 -17.99
N ARG A 5 12.22 -1.49 -18.71
CA ARG A 5 12.51 -0.76 -19.95
C ARG A 5 11.44 -1.02 -21.00
N MET A 6 11.01 -2.27 -21.16
CA MET A 6 9.95 -2.65 -22.08
C MET A 6 8.64 -1.92 -21.76
N TYR A 7 8.22 -1.93 -20.50
CA TYR A 7 6.99 -1.25 -20.09
C TYR A 7 7.09 0.27 -20.25
N THR A 8 8.24 0.85 -19.94
CA THR A 8 8.48 2.29 -20.13
C THR A 8 8.36 2.67 -21.62
N ARG A 9 8.96 1.89 -22.50
CA ARG A 9 8.85 2.11 -23.94
C ARG A 9 7.42 1.97 -24.45
N TYR A 10 6.73 0.97 -23.99
CA TYR A 10 5.32 0.79 -24.34
C TYR A 10 4.47 1.97 -23.84
N ALA A 11 4.69 2.44 -22.63
CA ALA A 11 4.01 3.60 -22.08
C ALA A 11 4.26 4.86 -22.94
N GLU A 12 5.49 5.10 -23.36
CA GLU A 12 5.84 6.21 -24.26
C GLU A 12 5.07 6.12 -25.57
N LEU A 13 5.00 4.93 -26.18
CA LEU A 13 4.26 4.70 -27.44
C LEU A 13 2.77 4.95 -27.28
N GLN A 14 2.20 4.72 -26.11
CA GLN A 14 0.79 4.96 -25.82
C GLN A 14 0.51 6.40 -25.37
N GLY A 15 1.54 7.21 -25.17
CA GLY A 15 1.39 8.56 -24.63
C GLY A 15 1.11 8.62 -23.13
N TRP A 16 1.45 7.57 -22.42
CA TRP A 16 1.31 7.50 -20.96
C TRP A 16 2.51 8.11 -20.24
N LYS A 17 2.29 8.58 -19.03
CA LYS A 17 3.37 9.09 -18.15
C LYS A 17 3.78 8.00 -17.17
N VAL A 18 5.09 7.84 -16.99
CA VAL A 18 5.68 6.90 -16.02
C VAL A 18 6.43 7.70 -14.96
N GLU A 19 6.09 7.44 -13.70
CA GLU A 19 6.76 8.02 -12.54
C GLU A 19 7.30 6.89 -11.66
N ILE A 20 8.58 6.94 -11.32
CA ILE A 20 9.18 5.98 -10.40
C ILE A 20 8.84 6.39 -8.98
N MET A 21 8.11 5.53 -8.27
CA MET A 21 7.72 5.75 -6.88
C MET A 21 8.79 5.26 -5.91
N SER A 22 9.39 4.11 -6.21
CA SER A 22 10.41 3.48 -5.37
C SER A 22 11.26 2.55 -6.22
N GLU A 23 12.54 2.50 -5.93
CA GLU A 23 13.45 1.55 -6.58
C GLU A 23 14.44 0.97 -5.57
N SER A 24 14.72 -0.32 -5.72
CA SER A 24 15.74 -1.01 -4.96
C SER A 24 16.72 -1.64 -5.96
N PRO A 25 17.90 -1.02 -6.16
CA PRO A 25 18.87 -1.53 -7.14
C PRO A 25 19.51 -2.84 -6.68
N SER A 26 19.88 -3.67 -7.65
CA SER A 26 20.63 -4.88 -7.43
C SER A 26 22.14 -4.64 -7.58
N GLU A 27 22.94 -5.36 -6.83
CA GLU A 27 24.42 -5.30 -6.92
C GLU A 27 24.94 -5.69 -8.30
N SER A 28 24.21 -6.51 -9.04
CA SER A 28 24.57 -6.97 -10.38
C SER A 28 24.08 -6.08 -11.54
N GLY A 29 23.62 -4.86 -11.23
CA GLY A 29 23.23 -3.89 -12.24
C GLY A 29 21.79 -4.05 -12.77
N GLY A 30 20.85 -4.21 -11.92
CA GLY A 30 19.41 -4.23 -12.24
C GLY A 30 18.62 -3.77 -11.05
N TYR A 31 17.38 -4.25 -10.91
CA TYR A 31 16.53 -3.94 -9.78
C TYR A 31 16.14 -5.21 -9.03
N LYS A 32 16.18 -5.15 -7.69
CA LYS A 32 15.51 -6.13 -6.86
C LYS A 32 14.01 -5.89 -6.88
N GLU A 33 13.63 -4.64 -6.83
CA GLU A 33 12.24 -4.19 -6.93
C GLU A 33 12.20 -2.80 -7.55
N ILE A 34 11.19 -2.55 -8.36
CA ILE A 34 10.87 -1.20 -8.84
C ILE A 34 9.37 -1.02 -8.82
N ILE A 35 8.93 0.09 -8.27
CA ILE A 35 7.52 0.47 -8.20
C ILE A 35 7.36 1.77 -8.98
N CYS A 36 6.49 1.76 -9.97
CA CYS A 36 6.19 2.94 -10.77
C CYS A 36 4.70 3.17 -10.89
N LEU A 37 4.33 4.42 -11.06
CA LEU A 37 2.99 4.85 -11.38
C LEU A 37 2.92 5.16 -12.87
N ILE A 38 1.98 4.55 -13.57
CA ILE A 38 1.73 4.80 -14.98
C ILE A 38 0.36 5.45 -15.12
N ALA A 39 0.34 6.68 -15.62
CA ALA A 39 -0.86 7.47 -15.78
C ALA A 39 -1.17 7.71 -17.26
N GLY A 40 -2.42 7.55 -17.63
CA GLY A 40 -2.89 7.76 -18.99
C GLY A 40 -4.25 7.14 -19.24
N ASP A 41 -4.67 7.14 -20.48
CA ASP A 41 -5.96 6.58 -20.88
C ASP A 41 -5.88 5.05 -20.98
N ARG A 42 -6.78 4.37 -20.27
CA ARG A 42 -6.96 2.90 -20.28
C ARG A 42 -5.72 2.12 -19.86
N VAL A 43 -4.87 2.67 -19.01
CA VAL A 43 -3.64 2.02 -18.57
C VAL A 43 -3.93 0.68 -17.89
N TYR A 44 -4.79 0.69 -16.89
CA TYR A 44 -5.11 -0.51 -16.13
C TYR A 44 -5.77 -1.59 -16.98
N SER A 45 -6.68 -1.23 -17.86
CA SER A 45 -7.38 -2.19 -18.73
C SER A 45 -6.42 -2.92 -19.69
N ARG A 46 -5.33 -2.28 -20.06
CA ARG A 46 -4.29 -2.89 -20.93
C ARG A 46 -3.25 -3.65 -20.13
N LEU A 47 -2.78 -3.09 -19.02
CA LEU A 47 -1.67 -3.67 -18.25
C LEU A 47 -2.09 -4.74 -17.24
N LYS A 48 -3.35 -4.85 -16.89
CA LYS A 48 -3.83 -5.84 -15.92
C LYS A 48 -3.47 -7.29 -16.27
N PHE A 49 -3.33 -7.59 -17.54
CA PHE A 49 -2.96 -8.93 -18.02
C PHE A 49 -1.46 -9.24 -17.90
N GLU A 50 -0.66 -8.24 -17.55
CA GLU A 50 0.78 -8.40 -17.34
C GLU A 50 1.12 -8.93 -15.94
N ALA A 51 0.15 -9.00 -15.05
CA ALA A 51 0.35 -9.50 -13.70
C ALA A 51 0.70 -10.99 -13.70
N GLY A 52 1.78 -11.33 -13.02
CA GLY A 52 2.23 -12.71 -12.90
C GLY A 52 3.74 -12.85 -13.00
N THR A 53 4.20 -14.07 -13.26
CA THR A 53 5.62 -14.39 -13.39
C THR A 53 6.06 -14.37 -14.85
N HIS A 54 7.11 -13.62 -15.12
CA HIS A 54 7.72 -13.50 -16.44
C HIS A 54 9.09 -14.19 -16.44
N ARG A 55 9.30 -15.10 -17.35
CA ARG A 55 10.57 -15.81 -17.52
C ARG A 55 11.41 -15.12 -18.60
N VAL A 56 12.66 -14.83 -18.29
CA VAL A 56 13.60 -14.18 -19.21
C VAL A 56 14.80 -15.10 -19.43
N GLN A 57 15.09 -15.39 -20.70
CA GLN A 57 16.24 -16.17 -21.15
C GLN A 57 17.14 -15.25 -21.95
N ARG A 58 18.31 -14.95 -21.40
CA ARG A 58 19.31 -14.08 -22.03
C ARG A 58 20.72 -14.37 -21.52
N VAL A 59 21.70 -13.90 -22.24
CA VAL A 59 23.09 -13.83 -21.75
C VAL A 59 23.22 -12.56 -20.92
N PRO A 60 23.38 -12.64 -19.58
CA PRO A 60 23.51 -11.44 -18.76
C PRO A 60 24.84 -10.72 -19.02
N ALA A 61 24.89 -9.41 -18.72
CA ALA A 61 26.09 -8.59 -18.89
C ALA A 61 27.28 -9.08 -18.05
N THR A 62 27.01 -9.79 -16.96
CA THR A 62 28.02 -10.36 -16.06
C THR A 62 28.56 -11.72 -16.51
N GLU A 63 27.98 -12.32 -17.55
CA GLU A 63 28.39 -13.61 -18.06
C GLU A 63 29.59 -13.47 -19.00
N THR A 64 30.70 -14.14 -18.69
CA THR A 64 31.94 -14.07 -19.44
C THR A 64 32.08 -15.13 -20.54
N GLN A 65 31.30 -16.22 -20.46
CA GLN A 65 31.40 -17.34 -21.39
C GLN A 65 30.25 -17.45 -22.39
N GLY A 66 29.38 -16.44 -22.44
CA GLY A 66 28.25 -16.39 -23.38
C GLY A 66 27.12 -17.36 -23.07
N ARG A 67 27.04 -17.89 -21.87
CA ARG A 67 26.00 -18.84 -21.49
C ARG A 67 24.66 -18.15 -21.28
N ILE A 68 23.59 -18.79 -21.72
CA ILE A 68 22.23 -18.30 -21.54
C ILE A 68 21.78 -18.61 -20.10
N HIS A 69 21.35 -17.58 -19.36
CA HIS A 69 20.76 -17.74 -18.05
C HIS A 69 19.25 -17.54 -18.13
N THR A 70 18.53 -18.31 -17.33
CA THR A 70 17.10 -18.17 -17.17
C THR A 70 16.80 -17.50 -15.82
N SER A 71 16.09 -16.41 -15.86
CA SER A 71 15.63 -15.70 -14.67
C SER A 71 14.13 -15.51 -14.70
N ALA A 72 13.56 -15.23 -13.54
CA ALA A 72 12.16 -14.91 -13.40
C ALA A 72 11.99 -13.55 -12.70
N ALA A 73 11.02 -12.81 -13.16
CA ALA A 73 10.60 -11.57 -12.51
C ALA A 73 9.09 -11.59 -12.33
N THR A 74 8.61 -11.10 -11.20
CA THR A 74 7.18 -11.00 -10.93
C THR A 74 6.69 -9.58 -11.20
N VAL A 75 5.52 -9.48 -11.79
CA VAL A 75 4.85 -8.21 -12.08
C VAL A 75 3.52 -8.20 -11.34
N ALA A 76 3.28 -7.16 -10.59
CA ALA A 76 1.99 -6.89 -9.98
C ALA A 76 1.42 -5.61 -10.59
N VAL A 77 0.17 -5.65 -10.95
CA VAL A 77 -0.54 -4.51 -11.53
C VAL A 77 -1.75 -4.21 -10.68
N MET A 78 -1.79 -3.01 -10.11
CA MET A 78 -2.88 -2.58 -9.25
C MET A 78 -3.36 -1.19 -9.66
N PRO A 79 -4.67 -0.91 -9.54
CA PRO A 79 -5.13 0.46 -9.71
C PRO A 79 -4.52 1.36 -8.63
N GLU A 80 -4.39 2.65 -8.92
CA GLU A 80 -3.93 3.62 -7.94
C GLU A 80 -4.85 3.58 -6.72
N ALA A 81 -4.24 3.51 -5.52
CA ALA A 81 -5.00 3.53 -4.27
C ALA A 81 -5.68 4.89 -4.10
N GLU A 82 -7.00 4.86 -3.83
CA GLU A 82 -7.74 6.05 -3.50
C GLU A 82 -7.28 6.60 -2.15
N GLU A 83 -7.33 7.93 -2.02
CA GLU A 83 -7.07 8.58 -0.75
C GLU A 83 -8.14 8.15 0.26
N VAL A 84 -7.69 7.72 1.45
CA VAL A 84 -8.60 7.30 2.51
C VAL A 84 -9.20 8.54 3.16
N ASP A 85 -10.52 8.66 3.07
CA ASP A 85 -11.29 9.67 3.78
C ASP A 85 -12.22 8.98 4.78
N VAL A 86 -12.30 9.54 5.98
CA VAL A 86 -13.12 8.99 7.06
C VAL A 86 -14.10 10.05 7.53
N GLU A 87 -15.38 9.76 7.43
CA GLU A 87 -16.45 10.56 7.97
C GLU A 87 -16.87 10.01 9.35
N ILE A 88 -16.84 10.87 10.36
CA ILE A 88 -17.33 10.53 11.71
C ILE A 88 -18.65 11.22 11.92
N ARG A 89 -19.72 10.43 12.00
CA ARG A 89 -21.07 10.95 12.21
C ARG A 89 -21.38 11.04 13.69
N PRO A 90 -22.04 12.10 14.15
CA PRO A 90 -22.44 12.22 15.55
C PRO A 90 -23.31 11.06 16.06
N GLU A 91 -24.18 10.52 15.22
CA GLU A 91 -25.03 9.37 15.56
C GLU A 91 -24.27 8.07 15.80
N ASP A 92 -23.04 7.97 15.30
CA ASP A 92 -22.17 6.81 15.49
C ASP A 92 -21.34 6.91 16.78
N LEU A 93 -21.49 7.99 17.54
CA LEU A 93 -20.71 8.25 18.73
C LEU A 93 -21.53 8.11 19.99
N ARG A 94 -20.95 7.44 20.98
CA ARG A 94 -21.43 7.46 22.34
C ARG A 94 -20.44 8.26 23.18
N ILE A 95 -20.93 9.31 23.82
CA ILE A 95 -20.11 10.20 24.65
C ILE A 95 -20.53 10.03 26.07
N ASP A 96 -19.61 9.58 26.92
CA ASP A 96 -19.79 9.43 28.35
C ASP A 96 -18.91 10.47 29.09
N ILE A 97 -19.51 11.13 30.06
CA ILE A 97 -18.83 12.11 30.89
C ILE A 97 -18.73 11.50 32.29
N TYR A 98 -17.55 11.57 32.88
CA TYR A 98 -17.31 10.99 34.18
C TYR A 98 -16.25 11.78 34.97
N ARG A 99 -16.04 11.40 36.20
CA ARG A 99 -15.01 12.00 37.04
C ARG A 99 -13.67 11.37 36.73
N ALA A 100 -12.66 12.21 36.58
CA ALA A 100 -11.30 11.72 36.39
C ALA A 100 -10.85 10.97 37.67
N SER A 101 -10.28 9.77 37.48
CA SER A 101 -9.67 8.99 38.55
C SER A 101 -8.16 9.15 38.49
N GLY A 102 -7.53 9.59 39.56
CA GLY A 102 -6.08 9.73 39.66
C GLY A 102 -5.63 9.86 41.10
N ALA A 103 -4.47 9.31 41.41
CA ALA A 103 -3.82 9.44 42.71
C ALA A 103 -3.22 10.83 42.84
N GLY A 104 -3.98 11.79 43.29
CA GLY A 104 -3.41 13.12 43.47
C GLY A 104 -4.32 14.10 44.11
N GLY A 105 -4.08 14.38 45.32
CA GLY A 105 -4.42 15.57 46.07
C GLY A 105 -5.87 16.04 46.07
N GLN A 106 -6.18 16.84 47.07
CA GLN A 106 -7.53 17.34 47.39
C GLN A 106 -8.25 18.13 46.29
N HIS A 107 -7.62 18.42 45.15
CA HIS A 107 -8.19 19.21 44.07
C HIS A 107 -8.52 18.38 42.82
N VAL A 108 -8.27 17.09 42.85
CA VAL A 108 -8.65 16.20 41.77
C VAL A 108 -10.13 15.89 41.97
N ASN A 109 -11.03 16.95 41.63
CA ASN A 109 -12.16 16.39 41.02
C ASN A 109 -13.48 16.32 41.71
N LYS A 110 -13.93 17.46 42.01
CA LYS A 110 -15.35 17.66 42.18
C LYS A 110 -16.10 17.91 40.86
N THR A 111 -15.41 18.01 39.76
CA THR A 111 -16.01 18.29 38.44
C THR A 111 -15.90 17.11 37.51
N GLU A 112 -17.00 16.70 36.90
CA GLU A 112 -17.06 15.70 35.89
C GLU A 112 -16.53 16.31 34.56
N SER A 113 -15.23 16.19 34.32
CA SER A 113 -14.58 16.76 33.15
C SER A 113 -14.00 15.71 32.22
N ALA A 114 -13.82 14.49 32.71
CA ALA A 114 -13.32 13.39 31.87
C ALA A 114 -14.35 12.95 30.86
N VAL A 115 -13.89 12.70 29.61
CA VAL A 115 -14.74 12.33 28.49
C VAL A 115 -14.26 11.01 27.92
N ARG A 116 -15.20 10.11 27.66
CA ARG A 116 -14.97 8.89 26.92
C ARG A 116 -15.86 8.89 25.68
N ILE A 117 -15.25 8.77 24.52
CA ILE A 117 -15.96 8.69 23.25
C ILE A 117 -15.80 7.30 22.69
N THR A 118 -16.91 6.65 22.38
CA THR A 118 -16.95 5.35 21.73
C THR A 118 -17.51 5.52 20.31
N HIS A 119 -16.75 5.10 19.32
CA HIS A 119 -17.23 5.01 17.95
C HIS A 119 -17.89 3.64 17.76
N LEU A 120 -19.22 3.62 17.69
CA LEU A 120 -20.02 2.40 17.73
C LEU A 120 -19.72 1.43 16.57
N PRO A 121 -19.57 1.90 15.30
CA PRO A 121 -19.31 1.00 14.19
C PRO A 121 -17.99 0.23 14.30
N THR A 122 -16.94 0.83 14.85
CA THR A 122 -15.62 0.22 14.98
C THR A 122 -15.29 -0.22 16.40
N ASN A 123 -16.14 0.13 17.36
CA ASN A 123 -15.92 -0.07 18.79
C ASN A 123 -14.61 0.54 19.30
N THR A 124 -14.13 1.60 18.66
CA THR A 124 -12.95 2.35 19.09
C THR A 124 -13.32 3.26 20.24
N VAL A 125 -12.56 3.19 21.31
CA VAL A 125 -12.79 3.96 22.53
C VAL A 125 -11.61 4.89 22.78
N VAL A 126 -11.90 6.17 23.04
CA VAL A 126 -10.92 7.19 23.42
C VAL A 126 -11.37 7.88 24.67
N THR A 127 -10.47 8.00 25.64
CA THR A 127 -10.70 8.72 26.89
C THR A 127 -9.75 9.92 26.98
N CYS A 128 -10.23 11.03 27.53
CA CYS A 128 -9.42 12.20 27.80
C CYS A 128 -9.83 12.83 29.12
N GLN A 129 -8.86 13.04 30.01
CA GLN A 129 -9.06 13.66 31.33
C GLN A 129 -7.96 14.67 31.63
N ASP A 130 -7.17 15.10 30.67
CA ASP A 130 -5.98 15.90 30.85
C ASP A 130 -6.30 17.36 31.24
N GLU A 131 -7.45 17.85 30.81
CA GLU A 131 -7.87 19.22 31.02
C GLU A 131 -9.00 19.29 32.06
N ARG A 132 -9.15 20.48 32.70
CA ARG A 132 -10.26 20.73 33.59
C ARG A 132 -11.57 21.02 32.87
N SER A 133 -11.47 21.41 31.58
CA SER A 133 -12.62 21.73 30.77
C SER A 133 -13.12 20.48 30.03
N GLN A 134 -14.38 20.15 30.23
CA GLN A 134 -15.06 19.09 29.51
C GLN A 134 -15.02 19.31 27.99
N HIS A 135 -15.22 20.54 27.53
CA HIS A 135 -15.18 20.87 26.11
C HIS A 135 -13.81 20.63 25.49
N LYS A 136 -12.73 20.99 26.20
CA LYS A 136 -11.36 20.74 25.75
C LYS A 136 -11.06 19.25 25.69
N ASN A 137 -11.48 18.48 26.70
CA ASN A 137 -11.32 17.03 26.71
C ASN A 137 -12.09 16.37 25.58
N LYS A 138 -13.33 16.81 25.31
CA LYS A 138 -14.13 16.32 24.20
C LYS A 138 -13.46 16.61 22.85
N ALA A 139 -13.01 17.84 22.64
CA ALA A 139 -12.32 18.22 21.40
C ALA A 139 -11.04 17.41 21.18
N ARG A 140 -10.27 17.20 22.23
CA ARG A 140 -9.04 16.39 22.17
C ARG A 140 -9.33 14.92 21.91
N ALA A 141 -10.33 14.36 22.58
CA ALA A 141 -10.77 13.00 22.36
C ALA A 141 -11.27 12.78 20.91
N MET A 142 -11.99 13.74 20.35
CA MET A 142 -12.44 13.68 18.95
C MET A 142 -11.28 13.67 17.97
N LYS A 143 -10.25 14.48 18.19
CA LYS A 143 -9.05 14.49 17.34
C LYS A 143 -8.32 13.15 17.38
N VAL A 144 -8.15 12.59 18.58
CA VAL A 144 -7.48 11.28 18.74
C VAL A 144 -8.30 10.18 18.10
N LEU A 145 -9.63 10.21 18.27
CA LEU A 145 -10.54 9.25 17.63
C LEU A 145 -10.43 9.29 16.12
N ALA A 146 -10.49 10.49 15.53
CA ALA A 146 -10.36 10.67 14.09
C ALA A 146 -9.03 10.11 13.56
N SER A 147 -7.93 10.37 14.26
CA SER A 147 -6.61 9.84 13.90
C SER A 147 -6.55 8.33 13.97
N ARG A 148 -7.13 7.71 14.99
CA ARG A 148 -7.16 6.25 15.14
C ARG A 148 -7.99 5.57 14.06
N ILE A 149 -9.17 6.11 13.76
CA ILE A 149 -10.04 5.58 12.72
C ILE A 149 -9.39 5.70 11.35
N LEU A 150 -8.77 6.84 11.06
CA LEU A 150 -8.04 7.04 9.80
C LEU A 150 -6.86 6.08 9.67
N ALA A 151 -6.09 5.89 10.72
CA ALA A 151 -4.97 4.95 10.74
C ALA A 151 -5.44 3.50 10.52
N ALA A 152 -6.54 3.10 11.14
CA ALA A 152 -7.12 1.77 10.96
C ALA A 152 -7.61 1.55 9.52
N GLU A 153 -8.24 2.53 8.91
CA GLU A 153 -8.70 2.46 7.52
C GLU A 153 -7.54 2.39 6.53
N ARG A 154 -6.47 3.15 6.76
CA ARG A 154 -5.25 3.08 5.95
C ARG A 154 -4.58 1.72 6.05
N GLU A 155 -4.52 1.16 7.26
CA GLU A 155 -3.96 -0.18 7.48
C GLU A 155 -4.80 -1.26 6.78
N ARG A 156 -6.13 -1.17 6.86
CA ARG A 156 -7.03 -2.08 6.16
C ARG A 156 -6.81 -2.02 4.65
N GLN A 157 -6.74 -0.82 4.07
CA GLN A 157 -6.47 -0.63 2.65
C GLN A 157 -5.12 -1.22 2.25
N ASN A 158 -4.07 -0.97 3.03
CA ASN A 158 -2.73 -1.50 2.78
C ASN A 158 -2.71 -3.04 2.85
N SER A 159 -3.45 -3.64 3.78
CA SER A 159 -3.56 -5.10 3.90
C SER A 159 -4.26 -5.71 2.69
N GLU A 160 -5.32 -5.10 2.20
CA GLU A 160 -6.01 -5.54 1.00
C GLU A 160 -5.12 -5.46 -0.23
N LEU A 161 -4.42 -4.35 -0.42
CA LEU A 161 -3.48 -4.15 -1.53
C LEU A 161 -2.31 -5.15 -1.47
N SER A 162 -1.80 -5.42 -0.27
CA SER A 162 -0.74 -6.39 -0.05
C SER A 162 -1.21 -7.81 -0.38
N ALA A 163 -2.43 -8.17 0.01
CA ALA A 163 -3.01 -9.47 -0.31
C ALA A 163 -3.22 -9.64 -1.82
N ASP A 164 -3.74 -8.63 -2.50
CA ASP A 164 -3.93 -8.63 -3.95
C ASP A 164 -2.60 -8.77 -4.69
N ARG A 165 -1.59 -8.00 -4.27
CA ARG A 165 -0.25 -8.09 -4.82
C ARG A 165 0.33 -9.50 -4.67
N LYS A 166 0.21 -10.08 -3.48
CA LYS A 166 0.68 -11.44 -3.20
C LYS A 166 -0.03 -12.48 -4.05
N ALA A 167 -1.33 -12.34 -4.24
CA ALA A 167 -2.10 -13.23 -5.10
C ALA A 167 -1.66 -13.14 -6.57
N GLN A 168 -1.33 -11.95 -7.06
CA GLN A 168 -0.86 -11.75 -8.44
C GLN A 168 0.50 -12.36 -8.71
N VAL A 169 1.44 -12.25 -7.77
CA VAL A 169 2.82 -12.72 -7.97
C VAL A 169 3.00 -14.21 -7.63
N GLY A 170 2.08 -14.82 -6.87
CA GLY A 170 2.17 -16.22 -6.48
C GLY A 170 3.48 -16.54 -5.75
N SER A 171 4.08 -17.69 -6.05
CA SER A 171 5.39 -18.09 -5.51
C SER A 171 6.56 -17.43 -6.24
N GLY A 172 6.34 -16.87 -7.44
CA GLY A 172 7.39 -16.39 -8.31
C GLY A 172 8.23 -17.49 -8.97
N ASP A 173 7.79 -18.73 -8.87
CA ASP A 173 8.48 -19.84 -9.50
C ASP A 173 8.38 -19.76 -11.02
N ARG A 174 9.44 -20.13 -11.71
CA ARG A 174 9.50 -20.18 -13.19
C ARG A 174 8.44 -21.08 -13.80
N SER A 175 7.97 -22.08 -13.07
CA SER A 175 6.91 -22.98 -13.53
C SER A 175 5.56 -22.28 -13.65
N GLU A 176 5.32 -21.21 -12.90
CA GLU A 176 4.10 -20.41 -12.92
C GLU A 176 4.13 -19.29 -13.98
N ARG A 177 5.07 -19.31 -14.89
CA ARG A 177 5.26 -18.27 -15.88
C ARG A 177 4.04 -18.06 -16.76
N ILE A 178 3.69 -16.80 -16.98
CA ILE A 178 2.65 -16.40 -17.93
C ILE A 178 3.25 -16.05 -19.30
N ARG A 179 4.52 -15.67 -19.33
CA ARG A 179 5.21 -15.25 -20.56
C ARG A 179 6.71 -15.60 -20.49
N THR A 180 7.28 -15.91 -21.64
CA THR A 180 8.72 -16.17 -21.78
C THR A 180 9.31 -15.26 -22.85
N TYR A 181 10.40 -14.58 -22.50
CA TYR A 181 11.19 -13.75 -23.40
C TYR A 181 12.51 -14.46 -23.66
N ASN A 182 12.70 -14.94 -24.90
CA ASN A 182 13.93 -15.60 -25.30
C ASN A 182 14.72 -14.66 -26.20
N TYR A 183 15.69 -13.96 -25.64
CA TYR A 183 16.49 -12.97 -26.36
C TYR A 183 17.38 -13.58 -27.44
N PRO A 184 18.12 -14.69 -27.20
CA PRO A 184 18.95 -15.28 -28.25
C PRO A 184 18.19 -15.70 -29.49
N GLN A 185 16.93 -16.12 -29.33
CA GLN A 185 16.09 -16.54 -30.46
C GLN A 185 15.15 -15.42 -30.94
N GLY A 186 15.15 -14.28 -30.27
CA GLY A 186 14.24 -13.19 -30.59
C GLY A 186 12.76 -13.60 -30.47
N ARG A 187 12.44 -14.53 -29.57
CA ARG A 187 11.10 -15.09 -29.46
C ARG A 187 10.43 -14.69 -28.18
N LEU A 188 9.17 -14.30 -28.30
CA LEU A 188 8.25 -14.05 -27.19
C LEU A 188 7.17 -15.13 -27.21
N THR A 189 6.97 -15.80 -26.09
CA THR A 189 5.92 -16.82 -25.94
C THR A 189 4.94 -16.38 -24.84
N ASP A 190 3.67 -16.33 -25.21
CA ASP A 190 2.57 -16.08 -24.28
C ASP A 190 1.97 -17.42 -23.90
N HIS A 191 2.06 -17.78 -22.63
CA HIS A 191 1.65 -19.11 -22.13
C HIS A 191 0.19 -19.22 -21.73
#